data_e891f118dbe922756d35f77753e151dd
#
_entry.id   e891f118dbe922756d35f77753e151dd
#
_cell.length_a   1.000
_cell.length_b   1.000
_cell.length_c   1.000
_cell.angle_alpha   90.00
_cell.angle_beta   90.00
_cell.angle_gamma   90.00
#
_symmetry.space_group_name_H-M   'P 1'
#
loop_
_entity.id
_entity.type
_entity.pdbx_description
1 polymer ?
#
loop_
_entity_poly.entity_id
_entity_poly.type
_entity_poly.pdbx_seq_one_letter_code
_entity_poly.pdbx_strand_id
1 'polypeptide(L)'
;MDFHGWVQKPHILRFGLKKSKKRGRAKEYPRLARRRPSCEARNLVTYSPVFREQSWQRYRIKDTDKGPEVWEVKWAVFWRKGEDGLPGRRHCLIVARNVLTEEVKYFVANRVPGEKGVTLRWLLRVAFGRWSVESCFRQTKDELGMDHYQVRGWRCLHRHFFLTQASHLFCAQVRQQYDASESNEPDRLTIEQVRSATSTWLSAADLKPAARRKRHEKELQKQCYHQRRNRQAGKSHTKTKIARLTAMGINVNRIKSCTS
;
A
#
# COMPACT_ATOMS: atom_id res chain seq x y z
N MET A 1 1.54 5.20 14.32
CA MET A 1 2.77 4.60 14.90
C MET A 1 3.83 5.68 14.92
N ASP A 2 4.27 6.06 16.09
CA ASP A 2 5.27 7.10 16.25
C ASP A 2 6.65 6.45 16.21
N PHE A 3 7.40 6.74 15.13
CA PHE A 3 8.76 6.24 15.00
C PHE A 3 9.72 7.26 15.60
N HIS A 4 10.42 6.89 16.66
CA HIS A 4 11.50 7.66 17.25
C HIS A 4 12.86 7.10 16.86
N GLY A 5 13.81 7.96 16.54
CA GLY A 5 15.17 7.55 16.19
C GLY A 5 16.07 8.68 15.74
N TRP A 6 17.11 8.34 14.99
CA TRP A 6 18.18 9.24 14.53
C TRP A 6 18.47 9.04 13.05
N VAL A 7 18.70 10.12 12.32
CA VAL A 7 19.19 10.09 10.92
C VAL A 7 20.71 9.90 10.86
N GLN A 8 21.43 10.34 11.90
CA GLN A 8 22.85 10.07 12.08
C GLN A 8 23.03 9.13 13.26
N LYS A 9 23.74 8.00 13.06
CA LYS A 9 23.99 7.05 14.13
C LYS A 9 24.72 7.70 15.29
N PRO A 10 24.15 7.75 16.50
CA PRO A 10 24.86 8.30 17.66
C PRO A 10 25.99 7.35 18.08
N HIS A 11 27.09 7.93 18.55
CA HIS A 11 28.19 7.15 19.11
C HIS A 11 27.74 6.46 20.40
N ILE A 12 28.06 5.17 20.51
CA ILE A 12 27.81 4.36 21.69
C ILE A 12 29.16 4.17 22.39
N LEU A 13 29.23 4.58 23.66
CA LEU A 13 30.37 4.30 24.52
C LEU A 13 30.00 3.14 25.46
N ARG A 14 30.96 2.27 25.72
CA ARG A 14 30.84 1.25 26.75
C ARG A 14 31.45 1.79 28.04
N PHE A 15 30.65 1.88 29.08
CA PHE A 15 31.10 2.30 30.40
C PHE A 15 31.18 1.07 31.30
N GLY A 16 32.35 0.87 31.93
CA GLY A 16 32.47 -0.09 33.00
C GLY A 16 31.90 0.46 34.30
N LEU A 17 31.21 -0.36 35.07
CA LEU A 17 30.90 -0.07 36.45
C LEU A 17 32.22 0.00 37.28
N LYS A 18 32.30 0.96 38.20
CA LYS A 18 33.36 0.92 39.20
C LYS A 18 33.35 -0.45 39.86
N LYS A 19 34.49 -1.11 39.91
CA LYS A 19 34.63 -2.45 40.50
C LYS A 19 33.98 -2.46 41.88
N SER A 20 32.92 -3.23 42.05
CA SER A 20 32.44 -3.56 43.38
C SER A 20 33.48 -4.47 44.05
N LYS A 21 33.63 -4.41 45.37
CA LYS A 21 34.55 -5.27 46.13
C LYS A 21 34.29 -6.76 46.00
N LYS A 22 33.21 -7.15 45.28
CA LYS A 22 32.85 -8.55 44.99
C LYS A 22 33.62 -9.08 43.77
N ARG A 23 34.22 -10.27 43.85
CA ARG A 23 34.88 -10.99 42.75
C ARG A 23 33.94 -11.11 41.56
N GLY A 24 34.34 -10.58 40.41
CA GLY A 24 33.61 -10.66 39.15
C GLY A 24 34.06 -9.61 38.15
N ARG A 25 33.89 -9.91 36.83
CA ARG A 25 34.16 -8.94 35.75
C ARG A 25 33.18 -7.77 35.88
N ALA A 26 33.72 -6.54 35.86
CA ALA A 26 32.87 -5.35 35.86
C ALA A 26 31.88 -5.42 34.69
N LYS A 27 30.58 -5.27 34.98
CA LYS A 27 29.54 -5.21 33.93
C LYS A 27 29.71 -3.91 33.17
N GLU A 28 29.93 -4.01 31.88
CA GLU A 28 29.92 -2.87 30.96
C GLU A 28 28.53 -2.70 30.39
N TYR A 29 28.03 -1.48 30.36
CA TYR A 29 26.80 -1.17 29.63
C TYR A 29 27.00 -0.07 28.59
N PRO A 30 26.35 -0.21 27.46
CA PRO A 30 26.42 0.78 26.42
C PRO A 30 25.60 2.01 26.82
N ARG A 31 26.16 3.20 26.59
CA ARG A 31 25.47 4.50 26.72
C ARG A 31 25.78 5.37 25.51
N LEU A 32 24.87 6.29 25.19
CA LEU A 32 25.16 7.30 24.18
C LEU A 32 26.31 8.21 24.63
N ALA A 33 27.30 8.42 23.75
CA ALA A 33 28.48 9.25 24.02
C ALA A 33 28.11 10.70 24.33
N ARG A 34 27.05 11.22 23.72
CA ARG A 34 26.48 12.53 23.95
C ARG A 34 24.97 12.41 24.09
N ARG A 35 24.37 13.32 24.87
CA ARG A 35 22.93 13.38 25.03
C ARG A 35 22.28 13.89 23.72
N ARG A 36 22.15 13.02 22.73
CA ARG A 36 21.39 13.29 21.51
C ARG A 36 20.00 12.74 21.68
N PRO A 37 18.97 13.57 21.85
CA PRO A 37 17.61 13.10 21.96
C PRO A 37 17.20 12.41 20.67
N SER A 38 16.48 11.30 20.78
CA SER A 38 15.79 10.73 19.64
C SER A 38 14.68 11.67 19.23
N CYS A 39 14.45 11.79 17.92
CA CYS A 39 13.43 12.65 17.36
C CYS A 39 12.36 11.80 16.69
N GLU A 40 11.12 12.25 16.77
CA GLU A 40 10.02 11.64 16.04
C GLU A 40 10.23 11.80 14.52
N ALA A 41 9.82 10.81 13.72
CA ALA A 41 10.05 10.82 12.27
C ALA A 41 9.50 12.07 11.57
N ARG A 42 8.32 12.57 11.98
CA ARG A 42 7.73 13.80 11.41
C ARG A 42 8.61 15.02 11.68
N ASN A 43 9.19 15.12 12.86
CA ASN A 43 10.06 16.22 13.26
C ASN A 43 11.42 16.13 12.57
N LEU A 44 11.91 14.93 12.26
CA LEU A 44 13.14 14.74 11.46
C LEU A 44 13.02 15.37 10.07
N VAL A 45 11.86 15.28 9.43
CA VAL A 45 11.62 15.88 8.11
C VAL A 45 11.74 17.40 8.16
N THR A 46 11.26 18.01 9.24
CA THR A 46 11.25 19.46 9.39
C THR A 46 12.62 20.01 9.85
N TYR A 47 13.26 19.33 10.79
CA TYR A 47 14.41 19.90 11.49
C TYR A 47 15.76 19.28 11.12
N SER A 48 15.80 18.06 10.55
CA SER A 48 17.06 17.43 10.16
C SER A 48 17.66 18.06 8.91
N PRO A 49 18.94 18.50 8.93
CA PRO A 49 19.61 18.99 7.74
C PRO A 49 19.56 18.03 6.56
N VAL A 50 19.67 16.72 6.82
CA VAL A 50 19.64 15.68 5.77
C VAL A 50 18.33 15.72 4.96
N PHE A 51 17.19 16.00 5.59
CA PHE A 51 15.90 16.12 4.88
C PHE A 51 15.68 17.53 4.33
N ARG A 52 16.22 18.56 4.99
CA ARG A 52 16.07 19.96 4.52
C ARG A 52 16.86 20.22 3.25
N GLU A 53 18.09 19.75 3.18
CA GLU A 53 18.99 19.93 2.02
C GLU A 53 18.62 19.02 0.83
N GLN A 54 17.91 17.92 1.08
CA GLN A 54 17.50 17.01 0.02
C GLN A 54 16.33 17.61 -0.79
N SER A 55 16.46 17.63 -2.12
CA SER A 55 15.37 17.97 -3.03
C SER A 55 14.31 16.86 -3.07
N TRP A 56 13.04 17.24 -3.24
CA TRP A 56 11.96 16.30 -3.45
C TRP A 56 12.09 15.63 -4.82
N GLN A 57 12.05 14.29 -4.84
CA GLN A 57 12.07 13.51 -6.06
C GLN A 57 10.65 13.05 -6.40
N ARG A 58 10.19 13.29 -7.63
CA ARG A 58 8.85 12.92 -8.07
C ARG A 58 8.81 11.50 -8.61
N TYR A 59 7.80 10.76 -8.17
CA TYR A 59 7.50 9.39 -8.60
C TYR A 59 6.03 9.25 -8.94
N ARG A 60 5.75 8.60 -10.08
CA ARG A 60 4.42 8.10 -10.43
C ARG A 60 4.29 6.72 -9.79
N ILE A 61 3.51 6.63 -8.71
CA ILE A 61 3.43 5.43 -7.87
C ILE A 61 2.58 4.36 -8.54
N LYS A 62 1.38 4.74 -8.99
CA LYS A 62 0.45 3.85 -9.69
C LYS A 62 -0.51 4.66 -10.55
N ASP A 63 -1.14 3.98 -11.50
CA ASP A 63 -2.29 4.49 -12.22
C ASP A 63 -3.56 3.90 -11.62
N THR A 64 -4.49 4.77 -11.32
CA THR A 64 -5.80 4.41 -10.81
C THR A 64 -6.86 4.77 -11.84
N ASP A 65 -8.09 4.28 -11.65
CA ASP A 65 -9.24 4.66 -12.48
C ASP A 65 -9.52 6.18 -12.44
N LYS A 66 -8.95 6.88 -11.45
CA LYS A 66 -8.99 8.34 -11.31
C LYS A 66 -7.74 9.02 -11.86
N GLY A 67 -6.89 8.30 -12.60
CA GLY A 67 -5.66 8.80 -13.19
C GLY A 67 -4.40 8.60 -12.35
N PRO A 68 -3.25 9.12 -12.82
CA PRO A 68 -1.94 8.86 -12.23
C PRO A 68 -1.80 9.44 -10.83
N GLU A 69 -1.20 8.66 -9.92
CA GLU A 69 -0.83 9.13 -8.58
C GLU A 69 0.64 9.52 -8.54
N VAL A 70 0.88 10.82 -8.38
CA VAL A 70 2.23 11.41 -8.30
C VAL A 70 2.52 11.82 -6.87
N TRP A 71 3.66 11.37 -6.38
CA TRP A 71 4.15 11.65 -5.03
C TRP A 71 5.57 12.24 -5.10
N GLU A 72 5.83 13.18 -4.25
CA GLU A 72 7.17 13.71 -3.96
C GLU A 72 7.76 12.93 -2.80
N VAL A 73 9.00 12.49 -2.93
CA VAL A 73 9.62 11.57 -1.99
C VAL A 73 10.98 12.10 -1.55
N LYS A 74 11.25 12.00 -0.26
CA LYS A 74 12.58 12.12 0.36
C LYS A 74 12.85 10.85 1.17
N TRP A 75 14.11 10.50 1.33
CA TRP A 75 14.46 9.34 2.15
C TRP A 75 15.81 9.53 2.81
N ALA A 76 16.00 8.86 3.94
CA ALA A 76 17.29 8.84 4.64
C ALA A 76 17.49 7.53 5.39
N VAL A 77 18.75 7.21 5.67
CA VAL A 77 19.10 6.14 6.60
C VAL A 77 18.67 6.55 8.01
N PHE A 78 18.02 5.66 8.70
CA PHE A 78 17.40 5.92 9.99
C PHE A 78 17.71 4.80 10.99
N TRP A 79 18.09 5.16 12.20
CA TRP A 79 18.30 4.23 13.32
C TRP A 79 17.15 4.38 14.30
N ARG A 80 16.27 3.37 14.34
CA ARG A 80 15.17 3.37 15.30
C ARG A 80 15.70 3.27 16.73
N LYS A 81 15.11 4.00 17.65
CA LYS A 81 15.36 3.86 19.08
C LYS A 81 14.83 2.52 19.57
N GLY A 82 15.68 1.72 20.21
CA GLY A 82 15.31 0.48 20.89
C GLY A 82 14.64 0.77 22.24
N GLU A 83 14.10 -0.26 22.87
CA GLU A 83 13.50 -0.19 24.20
C GLU A 83 14.56 0.17 25.28
N ASP A 84 15.79 -0.23 25.06
CA ASP A 84 16.98 0.11 25.85
C ASP A 84 17.42 1.58 25.69
N GLY A 85 16.72 2.36 24.85
CA GLY A 85 17.05 3.76 24.55
C GLY A 85 18.24 3.93 23.60
N LEU A 86 18.83 2.86 23.07
CA LEU A 86 19.97 2.88 22.17
C LEU A 86 19.54 2.80 20.69
N PRO A 87 20.42 3.18 19.75
CA PRO A 87 20.14 3.02 18.33
C PRO A 87 20.14 1.53 17.95
N GLY A 88 19.00 1.06 17.47
CA GLY A 88 18.83 -0.27 16.95
C GLY A 88 19.40 -0.49 15.55
N ARG A 89 18.80 -1.39 14.78
CA ARG A 89 19.21 -1.67 13.40
C ARG A 89 19.01 -0.49 12.48
N ARG A 90 19.78 -0.44 11.40
CA ARG A 90 19.67 0.52 10.32
C ARG A 90 18.39 0.24 9.51
N HIS A 91 17.63 1.27 9.25
CA HIS A 91 16.42 1.26 8.44
C HIS A 91 16.50 2.36 7.36
N CYS A 92 15.56 2.34 6.44
CA CYS A 92 15.31 3.45 5.54
C CYS A 92 14.01 4.15 5.98
N LEU A 93 14.10 5.44 6.32
CA LEU A 93 12.93 6.30 6.50
C LEU A 93 12.61 6.94 5.16
N ILE A 94 11.40 6.69 4.66
CA ILE A 94 10.88 7.28 3.43
C ILE A 94 9.73 8.19 3.81
N VAL A 95 9.76 9.40 3.31
CA VAL A 95 8.70 10.40 3.46
C VAL A 95 8.15 10.69 2.09
N ALA A 96 6.86 10.48 1.90
CA ALA A 96 6.17 10.70 0.65
C ALA A 96 5.06 11.73 0.86
N ARG A 97 5.00 12.76 0.01
CA ARG A 97 3.95 13.77 -0.03
C ARG A 97 3.19 13.68 -1.35
N ASN A 98 1.88 13.55 -1.28
CA ASN A 98 1.05 13.60 -2.48
C ASN A 98 1.03 15.02 -3.05
N VAL A 99 1.30 15.16 -4.35
CA VAL A 99 1.41 16.46 -4.99
C VAL A 99 0.09 17.24 -5.04
N LEU A 100 -1.05 16.54 -5.13
CA LEU A 100 -2.35 17.17 -5.29
C LEU A 100 -3.13 17.35 -3.99
N THR A 101 -2.95 16.41 -3.03
CA THR A 101 -3.70 16.41 -1.76
C THR A 101 -2.85 16.87 -0.59
N GLU A 102 -1.53 17.03 -0.79
CA GLU A 102 -0.54 17.34 0.24
C GLU A 102 -0.47 16.31 1.39
N GLU A 103 -1.17 15.20 1.26
CA GLU A 103 -1.13 14.09 2.21
C GLU A 103 0.30 13.59 2.38
N VAL A 104 0.78 13.49 3.62
CA VAL A 104 2.13 13.01 3.93
C VAL A 104 2.07 11.62 4.54
N LYS A 105 2.85 10.70 3.99
CA LYS A 105 3.02 9.33 4.49
C LYS A 105 4.46 9.06 4.88
N TYR A 106 4.63 8.34 5.98
CA TYR A 106 5.93 7.93 6.52
C TYR A 106 6.05 6.41 6.46
N PHE A 107 7.11 5.92 5.84
CA PHE A 107 7.40 4.49 5.77
C PHE A 107 8.78 4.20 6.34
N VAL A 108 8.90 3.11 7.08
CA VAL A 108 10.16 2.60 7.58
C VAL A 108 10.39 1.21 6.99
N ALA A 109 11.46 1.07 6.22
CA ALA A 109 11.87 -0.17 5.61
C ALA A 109 13.11 -0.75 6.30
N ASN A 110 13.19 -2.06 6.41
CA ASN A 110 14.34 -2.78 6.96
C ASN A 110 15.51 -2.91 5.97
N ARG A 111 15.33 -2.43 4.74
CA ARG A 111 16.34 -2.39 3.68
C ARG A 111 16.59 -0.94 3.27
N VAL A 112 17.78 -0.67 2.77
CA VAL A 112 18.18 0.68 2.37
C VAL A 112 18.51 0.68 0.87
N PRO A 113 18.11 1.74 0.12
CA PRO A 113 18.51 1.89 -1.28
C PRO A 113 20.03 1.82 -1.44
N GLY A 114 20.48 1.08 -2.45
CA GLY A 114 21.91 0.79 -2.69
C GLY A 114 22.38 -0.57 -2.14
N GLU A 115 21.59 -1.25 -1.31
CA GLU A 115 21.83 -2.67 -1.01
C GLU A 115 21.49 -3.53 -2.24
N LYS A 116 22.12 -4.75 -2.32
CA LYS A 116 21.92 -5.65 -3.48
C LYS A 116 20.43 -5.90 -3.76
N GLY A 117 19.99 -5.53 -4.95
CA GLY A 117 18.60 -5.68 -5.41
C GLY A 117 17.59 -4.68 -4.83
N VAL A 118 18.04 -3.69 -4.03
CA VAL A 118 17.17 -2.72 -3.39
C VAL A 118 17.32 -1.34 -4.05
N THR A 119 16.26 -0.92 -4.71
CA THR A 119 16.14 0.45 -5.24
C THR A 119 15.07 1.23 -4.48
N LEU A 120 15.13 2.56 -4.49
CA LEU A 120 14.08 3.37 -3.89
C LEU A 120 12.72 3.10 -4.58
N ARG A 121 12.72 2.89 -5.90
CA ARG A 121 11.52 2.54 -6.67
C ARG A 121 10.89 1.23 -6.17
N TRP A 122 11.70 0.22 -5.91
CA TRP A 122 11.22 -1.05 -5.37
C TRP A 122 10.61 -0.87 -3.98
N LEU A 123 11.28 -0.11 -3.10
CA LEU A 123 10.74 0.19 -1.76
C LEU A 123 9.40 0.95 -1.83
N LEU A 124 9.28 1.92 -2.73
CA LEU A 124 8.02 2.64 -2.94
C LEU A 124 6.91 1.71 -3.43
N ARG A 125 7.21 0.82 -4.40
CA ARG A 125 6.22 -0.17 -4.86
C ARG A 125 5.72 -1.04 -3.71
N VAL A 126 6.61 -1.54 -2.86
CA VAL A 126 6.24 -2.34 -1.68
C VAL A 126 5.44 -1.50 -0.68
N ALA A 127 5.89 -0.29 -0.35
CA ALA A 127 5.25 0.58 0.62
C ALA A 127 3.82 0.97 0.24
N PHE A 128 3.60 1.34 -1.02
CA PHE A 128 2.28 1.71 -1.53
C PHE A 128 1.43 0.50 -1.95
N GLY A 129 2.04 -0.66 -2.23
CA GLY A 129 1.36 -1.92 -2.51
C GLY A 129 0.68 -2.54 -1.29
N ARG A 130 1.11 -2.20 -0.08
CA ARG A 130 0.54 -2.72 1.17
C ARG A 130 -0.98 -2.46 1.30
N TRP A 131 -1.45 -1.35 0.79
CA TRP A 131 -2.88 -1.00 0.84
C TRP A 131 -3.78 -1.96 0.04
N SER A 132 -3.22 -2.75 -0.88
CA SER A 132 -3.98 -3.74 -1.64
C SER A 132 -4.58 -4.83 -0.74
N VAL A 133 -3.93 -5.17 0.38
CA VAL A 133 -4.45 -6.14 1.38
C VAL A 133 -5.70 -5.59 2.06
N GLU A 134 -5.68 -4.33 2.47
CA GLU A 134 -6.85 -3.66 3.08
C GLU A 134 -8.01 -3.56 2.08
N SER A 135 -7.70 -3.29 0.81
CA SER A 135 -8.69 -3.27 -0.27
C SER A 135 -9.28 -4.66 -0.53
N CYS A 136 -8.47 -5.72 -0.46
CA CYS A 136 -8.93 -7.10 -0.58
C CYS A 136 -9.93 -7.45 0.54
N PHE A 137 -9.59 -7.16 1.80
CA PHE A 137 -10.50 -7.40 2.94
C PHE A 137 -11.79 -6.60 2.81
N ARG A 138 -11.72 -5.33 2.40
CA ARG A 138 -12.90 -4.51 2.17
C ARG A 138 -13.79 -5.13 1.10
N GLN A 139 -13.24 -5.47 -0.06
CA GLN A 139 -14.01 -6.10 -1.14
C GLN A 139 -14.62 -7.44 -0.70
N THR A 140 -13.91 -8.24 0.10
CA THR A 140 -14.45 -9.51 0.60
C THR A 140 -15.60 -9.28 1.57
N LYS A 141 -15.58 -8.22 2.37
CA LYS A 141 -16.69 -7.83 3.24
C LYS A 141 -17.89 -7.30 2.43
N ASP A 142 -17.64 -6.29 1.61
CA ASP A 142 -18.68 -5.56 0.89
C ASP A 142 -19.37 -6.42 -0.16
N GLU A 143 -18.62 -7.29 -0.87
CA GLU A 143 -19.12 -8.04 -2.01
C GLU A 143 -19.45 -9.51 -1.71
N LEU A 144 -18.74 -10.13 -0.78
CA LEU A 144 -18.84 -11.56 -0.52
C LEU A 144 -19.33 -11.90 0.90
N GLY A 145 -19.67 -10.88 1.68
CA GLY A 145 -20.26 -11.05 3.00
C GLY A 145 -19.33 -11.69 4.03
N MET A 146 -18.05 -11.38 3.99
CA MET A 146 -17.08 -11.94 4.95
C MET A 146 -17.46 -11.65 6.41
N ASP A 147 -18.15 -10.55 6.68
CA ASP A 147 -18.63 -10.14 8.00
C ASP A 147 -20.11 -10.51 8.27
N HIS A 148 -20.80 -11.16 7.32
CA HIS A 148 -22.20 -11.58 7.45
C HIS A 148 -22.38 -12.94 8.16
N TYR A 149 -21.41 -13.34 9.00
CA TYR A 149 -21.56 -14.60 9.74
C TYR A 149 -22.45 -14.43 10.97
N GLN A 150 -23.33 -15.41 11.19
CA GLN A 150 -24.23 -15.46 12.35
C GLN A 150 -23.92 -16.66 13.27
N VAL A 151 -22.74 -17.25 13.11
CA VAL A 151 -22.33 -18.45 13.81
C VAL A 151 -21.38 -18.12 14.97
N ARG A 152 -21.52 -18.83 16.10
CA ARG A 152 -20.65 -18.66 17.28
C ARG A 152 -19.54 -19.71 17.35
N GLY A 153 -19.70 -20.83 16.64
CA GLY A 153 -18.76 -21.93 16.68
C GLY A 153 -17.49 -21.63 15.87
N TRP A 154 -16.31 -21.85 16.47
CA TRP A 154 -15.01 -21.61 15.85
C TRP A 154 -14.85 -22.28 14.48
N ARG A 155 -15.25 -23.56 14.36
CA ARG A 155 -15.19 -24.29 13.07
C ARG A 155 -16.08 -23.67 12.00
N CYS A 156 -17.28 -23.23 12.36
CA CYS A 156 -18.20 -22.59 11.42
C CYS A 156 -17.68 -21.23 10.95
N LEU A 157 -17.09 -20.46 11.87
CA LEU A 157 -16.46 -19.18 11.56
C LEU A 157 -15.30 -19.36 10.59
N HIS A 158 -14.41 -20.33 10.82
CA HIS A 158 -13.30 -20.66 9.92
C HIS A 158 -13.78 -21.10 8.54
N ARG A 159 -14.82 -21.95 8.47
CA ARG A 159 -15.42 -22.34 7.19
C ARG A 159 -15.99 -21.15 6.42
N HIS A 160 -16.67 -20.24 7.10
CA HIS A 160 -17.20 -19.02 6.49
C HIS A 160 -16.09 -18.16 5.92
N PHE A 161 -15.04 -17.88 6.69
CA PHE A 161 -13.89 -17.11 6.22
C PHE A 161 -13.16 -17.80 5.06
N PHE A 162 -12.97 -19.10 5.12
CA PHE A 162 -12.35 -19.85 4.04
C PHE A 162 -13.16 -19.77 2.75
N LEU A 163 -14.48 -19.97 2.82
CA LEU A 163 -15.37 -19.91 1.65
C LEU A 163 -15.40 -18.50 1.05
N THR A 164 -15.46 -17.45 1.87
CA THR A 164 -15.46 -16.07 1.35
C THR A 164 -14.12 -15.69 0.72
N GLN A 165 -13.00 -16.16 1.26
CA GLN A 165 -11.67 -15.96 0.64
C GLN A 165 -11.52 -16.76 -0.66
N ALA A 166 -12.00 -18.01 -0.70
CA ALA A 166 -12.01 -18.83 -1.92
C ALA A 166 -12.89 -18.19 -3.02
N SER A 167 -14.04 -17.65 -2.65
CA SER A 167 -14.91 -16.92 -3.57
C SER A 167 -14.26 -15.65 -4.11
N HIS A 168 -13.53 -14.90 -3.24
CA HIS A 168 -12.76 -13.73 -3.67
C HIS A 168 -11.65 -14.11 -4.65
N LEU A 169 -10.91 -15.17 -4.34
CA LEU A 169 -9.85 -15.68 -5.22
C LEU A 169 -10.42 -16.09 -6.58
N PHE A 170 -11.53 -16.81 -6.61
CA PHE A 170 -12.24 -17.18 -7.84
C PHE A 170 -12.61 -15.94 -8.67
N CYS A 171 -13.26 -14.96 -8.06
CA CYS A 171 -13.62 -13.71 -8.75
C CYS A 171 -12.39 -12.97 -9.27
N ALA A 172 -11.30 -12.95 -8.51
CA ALA A 172 -10.05 -12.30 -8.92
C ALA A 172 -9.38 -13.03 -10.10
N GLN A 173 -9.39 -14.36 -10.11
CA GLN A 173 -8.86 -15.17 -11.22
C GLN A 173 -9.68 -14.98 -12.49
N VAL A 174 -11.01 -15.02 -12.41
CA VAL A 174 -11.89 -14.77 -13.57
C VAL A 174 -11.64 -13.38 -14.14
N ARG A 175 -11.52 -12.37 -13.28
CA ARG A 175 -11.17 -11.00 -13.68
C ARG A 175 -9.80 -10.96 -14.40
N GLN A 176 -8.80 -11.60 -13.85
CA GLN A 176 -7.46 -11.64 -14.42
C GLN A 176 -7.43 -12.32 -15.80
N GLN A 177 -8.16 -13.41 -15.95
CA GLN A 177 -8.28 -14.12 -17.23
C GLN A 177 -8.98 -13.26 -18.28
N TYR A 178 -10.04 -12.54 -17.89
CA TYR A 178 -10.75 -11.63 -18.78
C TYR A 178 -9.85 -10.47 -19.22
N ASP A 179 -9.17 -9.80 -18.27
CA ASP A 179 -8.24 -8.70 -18.55
C ASP A 179 -7.09 -9.14 -19.48
N ALA A 180 -6.68 -10.40 -19.44
CA ALA A 180 -5.62 -10.95 -20.29
C ALA A 180 -6.10 -11.30 -21.71
N SER A 181 -7.39 -11.60 -21.89
CA SER A 181 -7.99 -11.98 -23.19
C SER A 181 -8.34 -10.78 -24.07
N GLU A 182 -8.55 -9.62 -23.50
CA GLU A 182 -8.92 -8.37 -24.16
C GLU A 182 -7.68 -7.52 -24.46
N SER A 183 -7.08 -7.66 -25.62
CA SER A 183 -5.79 -7.03 -25.99
C SER A 183 -5.83 -5.53 -26.33
N ASN A 184 -7.00 -4.89 -26.48
CA ASN A 184 -7.07 -3.55 -27.10
C ASN A 184 -7.61 -2.38 -26.27
N GLU A 185 -8.18 -2.57 -25.12
CA GLU A 185 -8.47 -1.57 -24.07
C GLU A 185 -9.06 -2.31 -22.86
N PRO A 186 -8.40 -2.31 -21.71
CA PRO A 186 -8.89 -3.08 -20.58
C PRO A 186 -10.15 -2.43 -19.99
N ASP A 187 -11.31 -2.89 -20.40
CA ASP A 187 -12.50 -2.77 -19.61
C ASP A 187 -12.35 -3.67 -18.39
N ARG A 188 -11.60 -3.17 -17.40
CA ARG A 188 -11.33 -3.91 -16.17
C ARG A 188 -12.62 -4.23 -15.46
N LEU A 189 -12.94 -5.53 -15.38
CA LEU A 189 -14.05 -6.00 -14.56
C LEU A 189 -13.80 -5.69 -13.07
N THR A 190 -14.85 -5.34 -12.36
CA THR A 190 -14.79 -5.26 -10.90
C THR A 190 -15.14 -6.62 -10.28
N ILE A 191 -14.74 -6.87 -9.04
CA ILE A 191 -15.12 -8.06 -8.28
C ILE A 191 -16.65 -8.14 -8.16
N GLU A 192 -17.33 -7.02 -7.92
CA GLU A 192 -18.78 -6.92 -7.90
C GLU A 192 -19.43 -7.43 -9.20
N GLN A 193 -18.90 -7.02 -10.36
CA GLN A 193 -19.41 -7.43 -11.66
C GLN A 193 -19.26 -8.94 -11.87
N VAL A 194 -18.10 -9.51 -11.56
CA VAL A 194 -17.87 -10.96 -11.65
C VAL A 194 -18.82 -11.71 -10.73
N ARG A 195 -18.96 -11.27 -9.47
CA ARG A 195 -19.89 -11.86 -8.50
C ARG A 195 -21.33 -11.81 -9.00
N SER A 196 -21.77 -10.65 -9.49
CA SER A 196 -23.16 -10.48 -9.99
C SER A 196 -23.44 -11.39 -11.18
N ALA A 197 -22.52 -11.46 -12.15
CA ALA A 197 -22.64 -12.34 -13.31
C ALA A 197 -22.69 -13.83 -12.89
N THR A 198 -21.77 -14.25 -12.00
CA THR A 198 -21.73 -15.63 -11.48
C THR A 198 -23.02 -15.98 -10.72
N SER A 199 -23.47 -15.10 -9.83
CA SER A 199 -24.71 -15.28 -9.07
C SER A 199 -25.94 -15.39 -10.00
N THR A 200 -25.99 -14.55 -11.04
CA THR A 200 -27.07 -14.60 -12.05
C THR A 200 -27.03 -15.91 -12.83
N TRP A 201 -25.86 -16.38 -13.22
CA TRP A 201 -25.68 -17.63 -13.93
C TRP A 201 -26.12 -18.83 -13.08
N LEU A 202 -25.67 -18.92 -11.83
CA LEU A 202 -26.04 -19.98 -10.89
C LEU A 202 -27.56 -20.00 -10.62
N SER A 203 -28.15 -18.84 -10.32
CA SER A 203 -29.56 -18.73 -9.99
C SER A 203 -30.49 -18.92 -11.21
N ALA A 204 -29.95 -18.92 -12.42
CA ALA A 204 -30.68 -19.20 -13.64
C ALA A 204 -30.54 -20.65 -14.10
N ALA A 205 -29.77 -21.50 -13.43
CA ALA A 205 -29.48 -22.87 -13.84
C ALA A 205 -30.76 -23.71 -13.99
N ASP A 206 -31.71 -23.58 -13.06
CA ASP A 206 -32.96 -24.34 -13.02
C ASP A 206 -34.11 -23.74 -13.87
N LEU A 207 -33.85 -22.59 -14.52
CA LEU A 207 -34.86 -21.94 -15.34
C LEU A 207 -34.97 -22.58 -16.72
N LYS A 208 -36.18 -22.51 -17.30
CA LYS A 208 -36.43 -22.89 -18.72
C LYS A 208 -35.51 -22.07 -19.64
N PRO A 209 -35.04 -22.60 -20.78
CA PRO A 209 -34.06 -21.97 -21.65
C PRO A 209 -34.40 -20.53 -22.06
N ALA A 210 -35.64 -20.23 -22.38
CA ALA A 210 -36.07 -18.88 -22.75
C ALA A 210 -35.96 -17.88 -21.59
N ALA A 211 -36.37 -18.27 -20.37
CA ALA A 211 -36.29 -17.47 -19.18
C ALA A 211 -34.82 -17.23 -18.75
N ARG A 212 -33.97 -18.27 -18.90
CA ARG A 212 -32.54 -18.20 -18.66
C ARG A 212 -31.89 -17.19 -19.58
N ARG A 213 -32.15 -17.26 -20.89
CA ARG A 213 -31.61 -16.29 -21.87
C ARG A 213 -31.99 -14.85 -21.51
N LYS A 214 -33.27 -14.61 -21.26
CA LYS A 214 -33.78 -13.28 -20.89
C LYS A 214 -33.11 -12.74 -19.64
N ARG A 215 -32.86 -13.58 -18.64
CA ARG A 215 -32.18 -13.17 -17.40
C ARG A 215 -30.70 -12.82 -17.63
N HIS A 216 -29.98 -13.64 -18.41
CA HIS A 216 -28.60 -13.37 -18.77
C HIS A 216 -28.48 -12.12 -19.62
N GLU A 217 -29.36 -11.90 -20.59
CA GLU A 217 -29.37 -10.71 -21.43
C GLU A 217 -29.60 -9.44 -20.63
N LYS A 218 -30.54 -9.47 -19.67
CA LYS A 218 -30.77 -8.34 -18.76
C LYS A 218 -29.54 -8.03 -17.90
N GLU A 219 -28.86 -9.05 -17.38
CA GLU A 219 -27.65 -8.86 -16.60
C GLU A 219 -26.51 -8.30 -17.48
N LEU A 220 -26.34 -8.82 -18.69
CA LEU A 220 -25.36 -8.32 -19.65
C LEU A 220 -25.59 -6.84 -19.98
N GLN A 221 -26.84 -6.45 -20.26
CA GLN A 221 -27.19 -5.04 -20.53
C GLN A 221 -26.86 -4.15 -19.33
N LYS A 222 -27.16 -4.60 -18.10
CA LYS A 222 -26.80 -3.89 -16.87
C LYS A 222 -25.29 -3.72 -16.74
N GLN A 223 -24.51 -4.79 -16.96
CA GLN A 223 -23.06 -4.75 -16.87
C GLN A 223 -22.44 -3.79 -17.93
N CYS A 224 -22.88 -3.89 -19.18
CA CYS A 224 -22.44 -2.98 -20.24
C CYS A 224 -22.76 -1.51 -19.93
N TYR A 225 -23.91 -1.22 -19.35
CA TYR A 225 -24.26 0.13 -18.93
C TYR A 225 -23.31 0.67 -17.85
N HIS A 226 -23.05 -0.12 -16.81
CA HIS A 226 -22.13 0.28 -15.74
C HIS A 226 -20.70 0.43 -16.24
N GLN A 227 -20.22 -0.45 -17.10
CA GLN A 227 -18.88 -0.34 -17.70
C GLN A 227 -18.73 0.96 -18.50
N ARG A 228 -19.70 1.28 -19.36
CA ARG A 228 -19.66 2.56 -20.15
C ARG A 228 -19.59 3.77 -19.24
N ARG A 229 -20.42 3.83 -18.18
CA ARG A 229 -20.39 4.92 -17.21
C ARG A 229 -19.08 5.03 -16.47
N ASN A 230 -18.54 3.90 -15.98
CA ASN A 230 -17.28 3.86 -15.27
C ASN A 230 -16.13 4.31 -16.19
N ARG A 231 -16.09 3.84 -17.44
CA ARG A 231 -15.11 4.28 -18.44
C ARG A 231 -15.18 5.80 -18.69
N GLN A 232 -16.36 6.34 -18.89
CA GLN A 232 -16.54 7.77 -19.11
C GLN A 232 -16.10 8.60 -17.89
N ALA A 233 -16.49 8.18 -16.68
CA ALA A 233 -16.07 8.80 -15.44
C ALA A 233 -14.54 8.72 -15.25
N GLY A 234 -13.92 7.56 -15.50
CA GLY A 234 -12.47 7.38 -15.44
C GLY A 234 -11.71 8.29 -16.39
N LYS A 235 -12.16 8.39 -17.66
CA LYS A 235 -11.59 9.32 -18.67
C LYS A 235 -11.68 10.78 -18.20
N SER A 236 -12.83 11.20 -17.68
CA SER A 236 -13.04 12.55 -17.17
C SER A 236 -12.15 12.87 -15.98
N HIS A 237 -12.11 11.97 -14.98
CA HIS A 237 -11.24 12.12 -13.80
C HIS A 237 -9.75 12.17 -14.18
N THR A 238 -9.31 11.29 -15.07
CA THR A 238 -7.92 11.25 -15.55
C THR A 238 -7.55 12.55 -16.26
N LYS A 239 -8.40 13.03 -17.16
CA LYS A 239 -8.20 14.32 -17.87
C LYS A 239 -8.06 15.47 -16.89
N THR A 240 -8.98 15.60 -15.94
CA THR A 240 -8.95 16.64 -14.91
C THR A 240 -7.71 16.57 -14.05
N LYS A 241 -7.31 15.36 -13.63
CA LYS A 241 -6.13 15.15 -12.79
C LYS A 241 -4.83 15.48 -13.53
N ILE A 242 -4.70 15.06 -14.79
CA ILE A 242 -3.55 15.42 -15.64
C ILE A 242 -3.48 16.93 -15.84
N ALA A 243 -4.61 17.59 -16.13
CA ALA A 243 -4.66 19.05 -16.29
C ALA A 243 -4.17 19.77 -15.02
N ARG A 244 -4.60 19.33 -13.83
CA ARG A 244 -4.13 19.88 -12.55
C ARG A 244 -2.62 19.70 -12.36
N LEU A 245 -2.07 18.51 -12.66
CA LEU A 245 -0.64 18.27 -12.58
C LEU A 245 0.14 19.12 -13.58
N THR A 246 -0.37 19.28 -14.80
CA THR A 246 0.25 20.14 -15.84
C THR A 246 0.26 21.59 -15.41
N ALA A 247 -0.83 22.10 -14.83
CA ALA A 247 -0.91 23.47 -14.28
C ALA A 247 0.15 23.72 -13.18
N MET A 248 0.56 22.68 -12.46
CA MET A 248 1.66 22.73 -11.47
C MET A 248 3.05 22.54 -12.11
N GLY A 249 3.16 22.56 -13.45
CA GLY A 249 4.42 22.34 -14.16
C GLY A 249 4.92 20.88 -14.14
N ILE A 250 4.04 19.92 -13.90
CA ILE A 250 4.37 18.51 -13.77
C ILE A 250 3.98 17.74 -15.02
N ASN A 251 4.98 17.30 -15.78
CA ASN A 251 4.77 16.42 -16.93
C ASN A 251 4.80 14.95 -16.47
N VAL A 252 3.62 14.33 -16.38
CA VAL A 252 3.43 12.96 -15.87
C VAL A 252 4.23 11.92 -16.66
N ASN A 253 4.41 12.12 -17.98
CA ASN A 253 5.12 11.19 -18.84
C ASN A 253 6.65 11.20 -18.65
N ARG A 254 7.19 12.27 -18.05
CA ARG A 254 8.62 12.39 -17.73
C ARG A 254 8.98 11.94 -16.34
N ILE A 255 8.01 11.55 -15.52
CA ILE A 255 8.23 11.11 -14.15
C ILE A 255 8.58 9.62 -14.12
N LYS A 256 9.52 9.26 -13.25
CA LYS A 256 9.91 7.84 -13.02
C LYS A 256 8.70 7.06 -12.52
N SER A 257 8.27 6.04 -13.28
CA SER A 257 7.18 5.15 -12.86
C SER A 257 7.67 4.10 -11.86
N CYS A 258 6.85 3.78 -10.87
CA CYS A 258 7.06 2.64 -9.97
C CYS A 258 6.27 1.40 -10.43
N THR A 259 5.37 1.56 -11.42
CA THR A 259 4.64 0.47 -12.07
C THR A 259 5.44 0.00 -13.28
N SER A 260 6.20 -1.02 -13.14
CA SER A 260 6.78 -1.84 -14.23
C SER A 260 7.36 -3.09 -13.62
#